data_f7db139caaee61eb2addcfc99d2b6085
#
_entry.id   f7db139caaee61eb2addcfc99d2b6085
#
_cell.length_a   1.000
_cell.length_b   1.000
_cell.length_c   1.000
_cell.angle_alpha   90.00
_cell.angle_beta   90.00
_cell.angle_gamma   90.00
#
_symmetry.space_group_name_H-M   'P 1'
#
loop_
_entity.id
_entity.type
_entity.pdbx_description
1 polymer ?
#
loop_
_entity_poly.entity_id
_entity_poly.type
_entity_poly.pdbx_seq_one_letter_code
_entity_poly.pdbx_strand_id
1 'polypeptide(L)'
;MRIRVPLMLLLWSLSGLVARSTMAEETVIPETTRFDTGGLSRSAFPKGFVWGTATSAYQVEGMADKEGRGPSIWDVFVKIPGIVAGNATGEVSVDQYHRYKEDVDLMAKLNFDAYRFSISWSRIFPDGTGKVNWKGVAYYHRLIDYLLSKGITPYANLYHYDLPEALEKKYKGLLSPNVVKDFADYADFCFKTFGDRVKNWMTFNEPRVVAALGYDNGLFAPARCSKAYGNCTAGNSGTEPYIVAHHLILSHAAAVQRYREKYQEKQKGRIGILLDFVWYEPLTRSKADNYAAQRARDFHVGWFIHPIVYGEYPRTMQEIVGDRLPKFTKEEVKMVKGSMDFVGINQYTAFYMYDPHQPKAKVPGYQQDWNAGFACKILHSFIIVR
;
A
#
# COMPACT_ATOMS: atom_id res chain seq x y z
N MET A 1 -43.79 -36.09 -21.84
CA MET A 1 -42.99 -37.33 -21.90
C MET A 1 -41.71 -37.09 -21.07
N ARG A 2 -41.69 -37.52 -19.83
CA ARG A 2 -40.53 -37.33 -18.90
C ARG A 2 -39.55 -38.49 -19.12
N ILE A 3 -38.37 -38.19 -19.64
CA ILE A 3 -37.29 -39.17 -19.73
C ILE A 3 -36.56 -39.19 -18.37
N ARG A 4 -36.72 -40.28 -17.64
CA ARG A 4 -35.94 -40.59 -16.42
C ARG A 4 -34.62 -41.20 -16.91
N VAL A 5 -33.51 -40.52 -16.71
CA VAL A 5 -32.16 -41.09 -16.84
C VAL A 5 -31.83 -41.77 -15.52
N PRO A 6 -31.41 -43.05 -15.52
CA PRO A 6 -31.19 -43.77 -14.27
C PRO A 6 -29.94 -43.28 -13.56
N LEU A 7 -30.10 -43.04 -12.26
CA LEU A 7 -29.13 -42.57 -11.28
C LEU A 7 -27.91 -43.51 -11.04
N MET A 8 -27.83 -44.62 -11.75
CA MET A 8 -26.79 -45.64 -11.56
C MET A 8 -25.50 -45.45 -12.36
N LEU A 9 -25.49 -44.54 -13.36
CA LEU A 9 -24.26 -44.28 -14.16
C LEU A 9 -23.37 -43.15 -13.61
N LEU A 10 -23.84 -42.41 -12.61
CA LEU A 10 -23.04 -41.32 -11.97
C LEU A 10 -22.20 -41.82 -10.77
N LEU A 11 -22.48 -42.99 -10.25
CA LEU A 11 -21.74 -43.56 -9.10
C LEU A 11 -20.44 -44.30 -9.50
N TRP A 12 -20.31 -44.69 -10.77
CA TRP A 12 -19.10 -45.37 -11.27
C TRP A 12 -18.02 -44.41 -11.77
N SER A 13 -18.36 -43.19 -12.05
CA SER A 13 -17.36 -42.16 -12.42
C SER A 13 -16.69 -41.47 -11.23
N LEU A 14 -17.30 -41.51 -10.05
CA LEU A 14 -16.71 -40.96 -8.81
C LEU A 14 -15.82 -41.97 -8.05
N SER A 15 -16.04 -43.28 -8.20
CA SER A 15 -15.20 -44.28 -7.58
C SER A 15 -13.85 -44.51 -8.29
N GLY A 16 -13.72 -44.07 -9.54
CA GLY A 16 -12.45 -44.13 -10.28
C GLY A 16 -11.48 -42.97 -10.00
N LEU A 17 -11.96 -41.87 -9.40
CA LEU A 17 -11.11 -40.70 -9.08
C LEU A 17 -10.62 -40.73 -7.60
N VAL A 18 -11.17 -41.55 -6.75
CA VAL A 18 -10.76 -41.62 -5.33
C VAL A 18 -9.64 -42.63 -5.07
N ALA A 19 -9.31 -43.48 -6.05
CA ALA A 19 -8.33 -44.58 -5.89
C ALA A 19 -6.91 -44.25 -6.39
N ARG A 20 -6.59 -42.96 -6.65
CA ARG A 20 -5.22 -42.49 -6.94
C ARG A 20 -4.85 -41.18 -6.21
N SER A 21 -5.25 -41.06 -4.97
CA SER A 21 -4.50 -40.32 -3.99
C SER A 21 -3.38 -41.29 -3.51
N THR A 22 -2.35 -41.44 -4.31
CA THR A 22 -1.04 -41.83 -3.77
C THR A 22 -0.73 -40.80 -2.73
N MET A 23 -0.75 -41.23 -1.45
CA MET A 23 -0.11 -40.48 -0.40
C MET A 23 1.28 -40.09 -0.93
N ALA A 24 1.49 -38.84 -1.23
CA ALA A 24 2.84 -38.35 -1.34
C ALA A 24 3.47 -38.70 0.00
N GLU A 25 4.44 -39.62 0.00
CA GLU A 25 5.33 -39.80 1.13
C GLU A 25 5.78 -38.38 1.48
N GLU A 26 5.39 -37.90 2.66
CA GLU A 26 6.05 -36.77 3.27
C GLU A 26 7.52 -37.17 3.34
N THR A 27 8.28 -36.76 2.35
CA THR A 27 9.74 -36.87 2.44
C THR A 27 10.11 -35.97 3.61
N VAL A 28 10.32 -36.62 4.75
CA VAL A 28 10.88 -35.99 5.94
C VAL A 28 12.24 -35.45 5.48
N ILE A 29 12.29 -34.16 5.20
CA ILE A 29 13.54 -33.49 4.84
C ILE A 29 14.44 -33.64 6.06
N PRO A 30 15.62 -34.27 5.92
CA PRO A 30 16.54 -34.43 7.05
C PRO A 30 16.78 -33.07 7.71
N GLU A 31 16.87 -33.05 9.02
CA GLU A 31 17.04 -31.82 9.83
C GLU A 31 18.24 -30.99 9.36
N THR A 32 19.28 -31.61 8.83
CA THR A 32 20.45 -30.98 8.23
C THR A 32 20.15 -30.24 6.92
N THR A 33 19.18 -30.70 6.12
CA THR A 33 18.74 -30.00 4.88
C THR A 33 17.72 -28.92 5.16
N ARG A 34 17.09 -28.92 6.32
CA ARG A 34 16.11 -27.90 6.71
C ARG A 34 16.73 -26.51 6.88
N PHE A 35 18.02 -26.45 7.11
CA PHE A 35 18.80 -25.20 7.21
C PHE A 35 19.73 -24.97 6.04
N ASP A 36 19.68 -25.79 5.00
CA ASP A 36 20.42 -25.55 3.78
C ASP A 36 19.79 -24.37 3.03
N THR A 37 20.48 -23.25 3.09
CA THR A 37 20.10 -22.00 2.40
C THR A 37 20.58 -21.97 0.95
N GLY A 38 21.11 -23.09 0.40
CA GLY A 38 21.74 -23.11 -0.91
C GLY A 38 22.97 -22.22 -1.00
N GLY A 39 23.66 -22.02 0.13
CA GLY A 39 24.83 -21.12 0.23
C GLY A 39 24.45 -19.66 0.46
N LEU A 40 23.16 -19.30 0.53
CA LEU A 40 22.74 -17.95 0.85
C LEU A 40 23.00 -17.63 2.33
N SER A 41 23.73 -16.56 2.56
CA SER A 41 24.02 -16.04 3.89
C SER A 41 24.05 -14.51 3.84
N ARG A 42 24.13 -13.85 4.99
CA ARG A 42 24.30 -12.38 5.03
C ARG A 42 25.55 -11.92 4.25
N SER A 43 26.60 -12.72 4.20
CA SER A 43 27.82 -12.41 3.46
C SER A 43 27.67 -12.49 1.94
N ALA A 44 26.61 -13.12 1.42
CA ALA A 44 26.28 -13.13 0.00
C ALA A 44 25.69 -11.80 -0.51
N PHE A 45 25.38 -10.88 0.41
CA PHE A 45 24.82 -9.56 0.09
C PHE A 45 25.88 -8.46 0.24
N PRO A 46 25.72 -7.32 -0.46
CA PRO A 46 26.66 -6.21 -0.36
C PRO A 46 26.86 -5.74 1.08
N LYS A 47 28.07 -5.28 1.40
CA LYS A 47 28.36 -4.68 2.71
C LYS A 47 27.40 -3.51 2.97
N GLY A 48 26.77 -3.49 4.14
CA GLY A 48 25.79 -2.49 4.53
C GLY A 48 24.36 -2.82 4.10
N PHE A 49 24.11 -4.00 3.54
CA PHE A 49 22.76 -4.47 3.30
C PHE A 49 22.02 -4.65 4.63
N VAL A 50 20.82 -4.07 4.74
CA VAL A 50 20.01 -4.03 5.96
C VAL A 50 18.87 -5.03 5.85
N TRP A 51 18.79 -5.95 6.80
CA TRP A 51 17.70 -6.92 6.90
C TRP A 51 16.64 -6.39 7.86
N GLY A 52 15.40 -6.40 7.45
CA GLY A 52 14.33 -5.85 8.26
C GLY A 52 12.98 -6.53 8.06
N THR A 53 12.06 -6.12 8.91
CA THR A 53 10.66 -6.50 8.79
C THR A 53 9.77 -5.27 8.85
N ALA A 54 8.49 -5.41 8.52
CA ALA A 54 7.58 -4.29 8.39
C ALA A 54 6.17 -4.60 8.89
N THR A 55 5.54 -3.61 9.50
CA THR A 55 4.11 -3.63 9.87
C THR A 55 3.46 -2.28 9.56
N SER A 56 2.16 -2.16 9.83
CA SER A 56 1.45 -0.89 9.84
C SER A 56 0.56 -0.75 11.07
N ALA A 57 0.33 0.48 11.50
CA ALA A 57 -0.39 0.80 12.73
C ALA A 57 -1.77 0.11 12.80
N TYR A 58 -2.60 0.28 11.79
CA TYR A 58 -3.94 -0.29 11.80
C TYR A 58 -3.96 -1.82 11.81
N GLN A 59 -2.94 -2.45 11.19
CA GLN A 59 -2.86 -3.91 11.10
C GLN A 59 -2.42 -4.58 12.41
N VAL A 60 -1.63 -3.88 13.25
CA VAL A 60 -0.98 -4.55 14.39
C VAL A 60 -1.25 -3.91 15.75
N GLU A 61 -1.46 -2.59 15.83
CA GLU A 61 -1.48 -1.90 17.13
C GLU A 61 -2.65 -2.31 18.01
N GLY A 62 -3.86 -2.47 17.45
CA GLY A 62 -5.07 -2.54 18.24
C GLY A 62 -5.41 -1.19 18.90
N MET A 63 -6.19 -1.21 19.99
CA MET A 63 -6.55 0.00 20.73
C MET A 63 -7.16 1.10 19.86
N ALA A 64 -7.98 0.71 18.88
CA ALA A 64 -8.50 1.60 17.84
C ALA A 64 -9.40 2.71 18.38
N ASP A 65 -10.12 2.45 19.48
CA ASP A 65 -11.05 3.38 20.15
C ASP A 65 -10.60 3.77 21.57
N LYS A 66 -9.34 3.48 21.93
CA LYS A 66 -8.81 3.68 23.29
C LYS A 66 -7.68 4.69 23.33
N GLU A 67 -7.29 5.05 24.55
CA GLU A 67 -6.12 5.89 24.84
C GLU A 67 -6.10 7.22 24.08
N GLY A 68 -7.31 7.75 23.77
CA GLY A 68 -7.49 9.04 23.11
C GLY A 68 -7.19 9.04 21.59
N ARG A 69 -7.05 7.88 20.95
CA ARG A 69 -6.99 7.80 19.49
C ARG A 69 -8.34 8.18 18.89
N GLY A 70 -8.33 9.06 17.89
CA GLY A 70 -9.50 9.33 17.07
C GLY A 70 -9.72 8.22 16.03
N PRO A 71 -10.96 8.06 15.50
CA PRO A 71 -11.22 7.11 14.45
C PRO A 71 -10.51 7.48 13.15
N SER A 72 -10.08 6.49 12.41
CA SER A 72 -9.65 6.60 11.02
C SER A 72 -10.79 6.20 10.06
N ILE A 73 -10.61 6.47 8.77
CA ILE A 73 -11.56 6.01 7.74
C ILE A 73 -11.72 4.49 7.74
N TRP A 74 -10.70 3.72 8.16
CA TRP A 74 -10.79 2.26 8.30
C TRP A 74 -11.69 1.83 9.43
N ASP A 75 -11.68 2.54 10.57
CA ASP A 75 -12.58 2.25 11.70
C ASP A 75 -14.06 2.41 11.31
N VAL A 76 -14.36 3.25 10.34
CA VAL A 76 -15.71 3.41 9.79
C VAL A 76 -16.01 2.36 8.72
N PHE A 77 -15.05 2.13 7.81
CA PHE A 77 -15.19 1.19 6.70
C PHE A 77 -15.45 -0.24 7.17
N VAL A 78 -14.71 -0.75 8.14
CA VAL A 78 -14.89 -2.12 8.65
C VAL A 78 -16.23 -2.37 9.34
N LYS A 79 -16.96 -1.30 9.72
CA LYS A 79 -18.30 -1.37 10.30
C LYS A 79 -19.41 -1.52 9.25
N ILE A 80 -19.09 -1.41 7.96
CA ILE A 80 -20.04 -1.68 6.88
C ILE A 80 -20.35 -3.19 6.90
N PRO A 81 -21.64 -3.59 7.05
CA PRO A 81 -21.99 -5.00 7.16
C PRO A 81 -21.51 -5.83 5.97
N GLY A 82 -20.80 -6.92 6.25
CA GLY A 82 -20.30 -7.86 5.24
C GLY A 82 -19.06 -7.41 4.47
N ILE A 83 -18.50 -6.23 4.77
CA ILE A 83 -17.28 -5.75 4.07
C ILE A 83 -16.02 -6.51 4.52
N VAL A 84 -15.98 -6.94 5.78
CA VAL A 84 -14.89 -7.74 6.35
C VAL A 84 -15.45 -9.06 6.87
N ALA A 85 -14.73 -10.15 6.62
CA ALA A 85 -15.11 -11.47 7.11
C ALA A 85 -15.23 -11.45 8.64
N GLY A 86 -16.33 -12.02 9.15
CA GLY A 86 -16.59 -12.08 10.59
C GLY A 86 -16.84 -10.72 11.25
N ASN A 87 -17.06 -9.64 10.47
CA ASN A 87 -17.17 -8.26 10.97
C ASN A 87 -15.98 -7.87 11.88
N ALA A 88 -14.78 -8.34 11.55
CA ALA A 88 -13.57 -8.04 12.30
C ALA A 88 -13.25 -6.54 12.28
N THR A 89 -12.67 -6.04 13.37
CA THR A 89 -12.31 -4.62 13.56
C THR A 89 -10.83 -4.48 13.93
N GLY A 90 -10.32 -3.25 13.89
CA GLY A 90 -8.97 -2.94 14.35
C GLY A 90 -8.81 -2.78 15.88
N GLU A 91 -9.84 -3.12 16.69
CA GLU A 91 -9.82 -2.84 18.13
C GLU A 91 -8.75 -3.63 18.89
N VAL A 92 -8.54 -4.88 18.51
CA VAL A 92 -7.55 -5.76 19.15
C VAL A 92 -6.36 -6.00 18.23
N SER A 93 -6.59 -6.40 16.97
CA SER A 93 -5.54 -6.78 16.03
C SER A 93 -4.61 -7.84 16.65
N VAL A 94 -3.31 -7.54 16.76
CA VAL A 94 -2.35 -8.37 17.52
C VAL A 94 -1.88 -7.68 18.80
N ASP A 95 -2.54 -6.59 19.18
CA ASP A 95 -2.31 -5.82 20.41
C ASP A 95 -0.85 -5.37 20.58
N GLN A 96 -0.21 -4.96 19.48
CA GLN A 96 1.17 -4.45 19.55
C GLN A 96 1.30 -3.23 20.46
N TYR A 97 0.23 -2.45 20.65
CA TYR A 97 0.23 -1.29 21.55
C TYR A 97 0.73 -1.66 22.96
N HIS A 98 0.38 -2.84 23.45
CA HIS A 98 0.84 -3.38 24.74
C HIS A 98 2.04 -4.32 24.59
N ARG A 99 2.06 -5.12 23.51
CA ARG A 99 2.99 -6.24 23.30
C ARG A 99 4.22 -5.88 22.45
N TYR A 100 4.46 -4.61 22.13
CA TYR A 100 5.57 -4.18 21.28
C TYR A 100 6.94 -4.70 21.72
N LYS A 101 7.14 -4.94 23.06
CA LYS A 101 8.41 -5.48 23.55
C LYS A 101 8.62 -6.92 23.11
N GLU A 102 7.57 -7.75 23.17
CA GLU A 102 7.61 -9.14 22.70
C GLU A 102 7.94 -9.21 21.21
N ASP A 103 7.29 -8.35 20.42
CA ASP A 103 7.53 -8.28 18.98
C ASP A 103 8.97 -7.85 18.66
N VAL A 104 9.48 -6.84 19.34
CA VAL A 104 10.85 -6.35 19.16
C VAL A 104 11.89 -7.37 19.65
N ASP A 105 11.62 -8.08 20.75
CA ASP A 105 12.49 -9.16 21.23
C ASP A 105 12.55 -10.31 20.23
N LEU A 106 11.41 -10.63 19.58
CA LEU A 106 11.38 -11.62 18.50
C LEU A 106 12.20 -11.16 17.30
N MET A 107 12.09 -9.90 16.89
CA MET A 107 12.90 -9.32 15.81
C MET A 107 14.41 -9.41 16.14
N ALA A 108 14.79 -9.07 17.35
CA ALA A 108 16.18 -9.19 17.81
C ALA A 108 16.68 -10.64 17.79
N LYS A 109 15.86 -11.59 18.28
CA LYS A 109 16.16 -13.03 18.23
C LYS A 109 16.33 -13.54 16.80
N LEU A 110 15.56 -13.02 15.84
CA LEU A 110 15.67 -13.33 14.42
C LEU A 110 16.80 -12.55 13.72
N ASN A 111 17.55 -11.75 14.47
CA ASN A 111 18.69 -10.99 14.00
C ASN A 111 18.34 -9.96 12.89
N PHE A 112 17.18 -9.27 13.00
CA PHE A 112 16.86 -8.17 12.12
C PHE A 112 17.61 -6.89 12.51
N ASP A 113 18.05 -6.14 11.48
CA ASP A 113 18.77 -4.87 11.63
C ASP A 113 17.82 -3.67 11.71
N ALA A 114 16.62 -3.80 11.14
CA ALA A 114 15.69 -2.70 11.00
C ALA A 114 14.23 -3.15 11.13
N TYR A 115 13.40 -2.21 11.57
CA TYR A 115 11.95 -2.39 11.61
C TYR A 115 11.24 -1.17 11.02
N ARG A 116 10.40 -1.40 10.00
CA ARG A 116 9.51 -0.39 9.47
C ARG A 116 8.14 -0.51 10.15
N PHE A 117 7.69 0.57 10.75
CA PHE A 117 6.35 0.70 11.31
C PHE A 117 5.68 1.95 10.76
N SER A 118 4.36 2.07 10.86
CA SER A 118 3.68 3.32 10.58
C SER A 118 3.24 4.02 11.85
N ILE A 119 3.18 5.36 11.79
CA ILE A 119 2.62 6.20 12.86
C ILE A 119 1.17 6.48 12.49
N SER A 120 0.22 6.11 13.35
CA SER A 120 -1.20 6.41 13.14
C SER A 120 -1.45 7.90 13.32
N TRP A 121 -1.84 8.58 12.24
CA TRP A 121 -2.13 10.02 12.28
C TRP A 121 -3.21 10.35 13.31
N SER A 122 -4.30 9.58 13.33
CA SER A 122 -5.39 9.78 14.30
C SER A 122 -5.02 9.42 15.75
N ARG A 123 -3.91 8.69 15.97
CA ARG A 123 -3.36 8.44 17.31
C ARG A 123 -2.54 9.62 17.80
N ILE A 124 -1.93 10.39 16.91
CA ILE A 124 -1.21 11.62 17.23
C ILE A 124 -2.18 12.80 17.34
N PHE A 125 -3.00 13.01 16.31
CA PHE A 125 -4.02 14.05 16.24
C PHE A 125 -5.40 13.40 16.06
N PRO A 126 -6.17 13.21 17.14
CA PRO A 126 -7.49 12.55 17.06
C PRO A 126 -8.45 13.16 16.06
N ASP A 127 -8.40 14.49 15.91
CA ASP A 127 -9.20 15.26 14.96
C ASP A 127 -8.44 15.57 13.65
N GLY A 128 -7.31 14.90 13.42
CA GLY A 128 -6.43 15.11 12.28
C GLY A 128 -5.54 16.35 12.39
N THR A 129 -5.94 17.33 13.18
CA THR A 129 -5.23 18.59 13.43
C THR A 129 -5.46 19.07 14.87
N GLY A 130 -4.73 20.09 15.34
CA GLY A 130 -5.00 20.79 16.58
C GLY A 130 -4.48 20.05 17.80
N LYS A 131 -5.34 19.48 18.63
CA LYS A 131 -4.96 18.89 19.93
C LYS A 131 -4.15 17.60 19.77
N VAL A 132 -2.99 17.56 20.40
CA VAL A 132 -2.12 16.38 20.42
C VAL A 132 -2.59 15.37 21.47
N ASN A 133 -2.64 14.10 21.10
CA ASN A 133 -2.82 13.00 22.03
C ASN A 133 -1.46 12.50 22.55
N TRP A 134 -1.06 13.02 23.69
CA TRP A 134 0.23 12.70 24.30
C TRP A 134 0.38 11.23 24.74
N LYS A 135 -0.71 10.49 24.96
CA LYS A 135 -0.65 9.05 25.21
C LYS A 135 -0.18 8.29 23.97
N GLY A 136 -0.69 8.68 22.80
CA GLY A 136 -0.24 8.14 21.52
C GLY A 136 1.22 8.48 21.22
N VAL A 137 1.62 9.72 21.47
CA VAL A 137 3.03 10.15 21.35
C VAL A 137 3.94 9.32 22.27
N ALA A 138 3.54 9.11 23.51
CA ALA A 138 4.29 8.31 24.48
C ALA A 138 4.45 6.84 24.06
N TYR A 139 3.44 6.26 23.38
CA TYR A 139 3.55 4.91 22.81
C TYR A 139 4.67 4.83 21.78
N TYR A 140 4.71 5.75 20.80
CA TYR A 140 5.77 5.74 19.78
C TYR A 140 7.15 6.06 20.37
N HIS A 141 7.26 6.89 21.40
CA HIS A 141 8.52 7.06 22.12
C HIS A 141 9.02 5.73 22.70
N ARG A 142 8.14 4.99 23.39
CA ARG A 142 8.51 3.70 23.99
C ARG A 142 8.90 2.67 22.92
N LEU A 143 8.18 2.60 21.80
CA LEU A 143 8.50 1.68 20.71
C LEU A 143 9.87 2.01 20.12
N ILE A 144 10.13 3.29 19.78
CA ILE A 144 11.38 3.74 19.18
C ILE A 144 12.56 3.49 20.12
N ASP A 145 12.42 3.85 21.40
CA ASP A 145 13.47 3.65 22.40
C ASP A 145 13.79 2.16 22.59
N TYR A 146 12.76 1.31 22.58
CA TYR A 146 12.95 -0.11 22.75
C TYR A 146 13.63 -0.75 21.54
N LEU A 147 13.26 -0.35 20.31
CA LEU A 147 13.95 -0.78 19.08
C LEU A 147 15.44 -0.44 19.17
N LEU A 148 15.77 0.81 19.48
CA LEU A 148 17.16 1.26 19.58
C LEU A 148 17.94 0.52 20.69
N SER A 149 17.29 0.22 21.82
CA SER A 149 17.92 -0.55 22.91
C SER A 149 18.29 -1.97 22.49
N LYS A 150 17.64 -2.51 21.44
CA LYS A 150 17.93 -3.83 20.85
C LYS A 150 18.83 -3.75 19.59
N GLY A 151 19.33 -2.57 19.26
CA GLY A 151 20.15 -2.35 18.06
C GLY A 151 19.36 -2.38 16.75
N ILE A 152 18.04 -2.29 16.81
CA ILE A 152 17.17 -2.31 15.61
C ILE A 152 16.88 -0.88 15.16
N THR A 153 17.21 -0.57 13.91
CA THR A 153 17.02 0.76 13.33
C THR A 153 15.55 1.03 13.01
N PRO A 154 14.94 2.10 13.55
CA PRO A 154 13.57 2.46 13.22
C PRO A 154 13.45 3.10 11.84
N TYR A 155 12.48 2.64 11.06
CA TYR A 155 11.99 3.22 9.81
C TYR A 155 10.54 3.63 10.00
N ALA A 156 10.24 4.92 10.01
CA ALA A 156 8.88 5.41 10.28
C ALA A 156 8.17 5.82 8.99
N ASN A 157 7.01 5.22 8.76
CA ASN A 157 6.08 5.59 7.72
C ASN A 157 4.98 6.49 8.33
N LEU A 158 4.71 7.64 7.73
CA LEU A 158 3.77 8.63 8.28
C LEU A 158 2.31 8.30 7.95
N TYR A 159 2.03 7.53 6.90
CA TYR A 159 0.68 7.21 6.48
C TYR A 159 0.57 5.82 5.84
N HIS A 160 -0.32 4.99 6.42
CA HIS A 160 -0.61 3.66 5.89
C HIS A 160 -2.12 3.43 5.81
N TYR A 161 -2.80 4.19 4.92
CA TYR A 161 -4.24 4.12 4.60
C TYR A 161 -5.19 4.67 5.66
N ASP A 162 -4.70 5.06 6.82
CA ASP A 162 -5.46 5.36 8.04
C ASP A 162 -5.70 6.87 8.25
N LEU A 163 -6.26 7.55 7.22
CA LEU A 163 -6.64 8.96 7.32
C LEU A 163 -7.59 9.18 8.52
N PRO A 164 -7.37 10.22 9.34
CA PRO A 164 -8.32 10.58 10.38
C PRO A 164 -9.72 10.83 9.81
N GLU A 165 -10.73 10.15 10.34
CA GLU A 165 -12.13 10.29 9.95
C GLU A 165 -12.65 11.73 10.09
N ALA A 166 -12.11 12.47 11.05
CA ALA A 166 -12.44 13.88 11.24
C ALA A 166 -12.12 14.74 10.00
N LEU A 167 -11.04 14.42 9.27
CA LEU A 167 -10.67 15.11 8.03
C LEU A 167 -11.56 14.71 6.85
N GLU A 168 -11.97 13.43 6.81
CA GLU A 168 -12.96 12.96 5.83
C GLU A 168 -14.27 13.70 6.00
N LYS A 169 -14.77 13.81 7.23
CA LYS A 169 -16.00 14.56 7.57
C LYS A 169 -15.88 16.06 7.30
N LYS A 170 -14.73 16.66 7.64
CA LYS A 170 -14.54 18.11 7.58
C LYS A 170 -14.50 18.64 6.14
N TYR A 171 -13.83 17.92 5.25
CA TYR A 171 -13.59 18.42 3.88
C TYR A 171 -13.44 17.31 2.82
N LYS A 172 -13.94 16.11 3.06
CA LYS A 172 -13.83 14.92 2.19
C LYS A 172 -12.39 14.42 2.03
N GLY A 173 -11.59 14.55 3.08
CA GLY A 173 -10.27 13.93 3.20
C GLY A 173 -9.35 14.19 2.01
N LEU A 174 -8.88 13.11 1.38
CA LEU A 174 -7.93 13.17 0.27
C LEU A 174 -8.47 13.83 -1.02
N LEU A 175 -9.79 14.01 -1.13
CA LEU A 175 -10.40 14.74 -2.25
C LEU A 175 -10.22 16.27 -2.15
N SER A 176 -9.83 16.78 -1.00
CA SER A 176 -9.62 18.20 -0.80
C SER A 176 -8.13 18.56 -0.77
N PRO A 177 -7.71 19.67 -1.41
CA PRO A 177 -6.34 20.17 -1.33
C PRO A 177 -5.92 20.57 0.10
N ASN A 178 -6.86 20.74 1.03
CA ASN A 178 -6.57 21.04 2.44
C ASN A 178 -5.72 19.95 3.10
N VAL A 179 -5.83 18.69 2.64
CA VAL A 179 -5.05 17.59 3.17
C VAL A 179 -3.54 17.80 2.99
N VAL A 180 -3.12 18.54 1.97
CA VAL A 180 -1.69 18.81 1.70
C VAL A 180 -1.06 19.54 2.88
N LYS A 181 -1.72 20.60 3.34
CA LYS A 181 -1.25 21.37 4.50
C LYS A 181 -1.35 20.56 5.79
N ASP A 182 -2.49 19.93 6.02
CA ASP A 182 -2.73 19.20 7.27
C ASP A 182 -1.76 18.00 7.42
N PHE A 183 -1.44 17.30 6.31
CA PHE A 183 -0.43 16.25 6.31
C PHE A 183 0.98 16.80 6.56
N ALA A 184 1.34 17.92 5.92
CA ALA A 184 2.64 18.55 6.15
C ALA A 184 2.82 19.01 7.61
N ASP A 185 1.78 19.50 8.26
CA ASP A 185 1.80 19.90 9.66
C ASP A 185 1.91 18.68 10.61
N TYR A 186 1.21 17.59 10.29
CA TYR A 186 1.37 16.32 10.99
C TYR A 186 2.79 15.74 10.84
N ALA A 187 3.33 15.77 9.63
CA ALA A 187 4.70 15.33 9.35
C ALA A 187 5.73 16.18 10.12
N ASP A 188 5.57 17.50 10.11
CA ASP A 188 6.39 18.45 10.88
C ASP A 188 6.43 18.10 12.37
N PHE A 189 5.26 17.82 12.95
CA PHE A 189 5.16 17.37 14.34
C PHE A 189 5.95 16.08 14.58
N CYS A 190 5.81 15.08 13.69
CA CYS A 190 6.53 13.81 13.82
C CYS A 190 8.05 14.00 13.68
N PHE A 191 8.52 14.79 12.74
CA PHE A 191 9.93 15.11 12.57
C PHE A 191 10.52 15.82 13.78
N LYS A 192 9.78 16.78 14.33
CA LYS A 192 10.18 17.49 15.56
C LYS A 192 10.27 16.56 16.75
N THR A 193 9.31 15.64 16.88
CA THR A 193 9.10 14.83 18.10
C THR A 193 9.99 13.58 18.13
N PHE A 194 10.22 12.94 16.98
CA PHE A 194 10.91 11.65 16.92
C PHE A 194 12.22 11.69 16.12
N GLY A 195 12.51 12.77 15.41
CA GLY A 195 13.62 12.84 14.46
C GLY A 195 15.02 12.91 15.09
N ASP A 196 15.11 13.07 16.42
CA ASP A 196 16.34 12.85 17.17
C ASP A 196 16.82 11.38 17.06
N ARG A 197 15.90 10.42 16.95
CA ARG A 197 16.12 8.98 16.93
C ARG A 197 15.74 8.32 15.61
N VAL A 198 14.69 8.75 14.93
CA VAL A 198 14.27 8.24 13.61
C VAL A 198 15.01 8.99 12.51
N LYS A 199 15.77 8.25 11.69
CA LYS A 199 16.58 8.80 10.59
C LYS A 199 16.09 8.38 9.22
N ASN A 200 15.13 7.46 9.13
CA ASN A 200 14.57 6.95 7.89
C ASN A 200 13.06 7.18 7.90
N TRP A 201 12.63 8.17 7.12
CA TRP A 201 11.25 8.59 7.01
C TRP A 201 10.64 8.19 5.68
N MET A 202 9.39 7.73 5.72
CA MET A 202 8.56 7.51 4.54
C MET A 202 7.25 8.25 4.72
N THR A 203 6.79 8.92 3.68
CA THR A 203 5.57 9.72 3.73
C THR A 203 4.33 8.84 3.63
N PHE A 204 4.16 8.17 2.50
CA PHE A 204 3.00 7.34 2.18
C PHE A 204 3.43 5.92 1.84
N ASN A 205 2.62 4.96 2.29
CA ASN A 205 2.68 3.59 1.79
C ASN A 205 1.66 3.44 0.66
N GLU A 206 2.14 3.03 -0.51
CA GLU A 206 1.34 2.62 -1.66
C GLU A 206 0.19 3.60 -2.00
N PRO A 207 0.50 4.86 -2.32
CA PRO A 207 -0.53 5.86 -2.57
C PRO A 207 -1.42 5.51 -3.77
N ARG A 208 -0.93 4.73 -4.75
CA ARG A 208 -1.75 4.19 -5.83
C ARG A 208 -2.84 3.26 -5.31
N VAL A 209 -2.53 2.40 -4.34
CA VAL A 209 -3.51 1.50 -3.73
C VAL A 209 -4.62 2.31 -3.06
N VAL A 210 -4.27 3.39 -2.35
CA VAL A 210 -5.26 4.32 -1.79
C VAL A 210 -6.17 4.88 -2.87
N ALA A 211 -5.61 5.42 -3.95
CA ALA A 211 -6.37 6.04 -5.04
C ALA A 211 -7.23 5.01 -5.79
N ALA A 212 -6.65 3.86 -6.15
CA ALA A 212 -7.33 2.83 -6.93
C ALA A 212 -8.39 2.08 -6.13
N LEU A 213 -8.02 1.54 -4.96
CA LEU A 213 -8.95 0.70 -4.20
C LEU A 213 -9.94 1.50 -3.37
N GLY A 214 -9.57 2.71 -2.95
CA GLY A 214 -10.47 3.59 -2.18
C GLY A 214 -11.42 4.42 -3.02
N TYR A 215 -11.05 4.77 -4.27
CA TYR A 215 -11.76 5.77 -5.07
C TYR A 215 -12.12 5.35 -6.50
N ASP A 216 -11.60 4.20 -7.01
CA ASP A 216 -12.01 3.66 -8.32
C ASP A 216 -13.03 2.53 -8.18
N ASN A 217 -12.74 1.52 -7.35
CA ASN A 217 -13.59 0.35 -7.17
C ASN A 217 -14.21 0.20 -5.77
N GLY A 218 -13.81 1.02 -4.80
CA GLY A 218 -14.38 1.06 -3.46
C GLY A 218 -14.08 -0.16 -2.58
N LEU A 219 -13.09 -0.96 -2.93
CA LEU A 219 -12.69 -2.15 -2.15
C LEU A 219 -12.02 -1.79 -0.83
N PHE A 220 -11.46 -0.58 -0.71
CA PHE A 220 -10.84 -0.05 0.50
C PHE A 220 -11.56 1.21 0.97
N ALA A 221 -11.28 1.60 2.21
CA ALA A 221 -11.74 2.88 2.74
C ALA A 221 -11.26 4.05 1.83
N PRO A 222 -12.10 5.04 1.58
CA PRO A 222 -13.43 5.29 2.14
C PRO A 222 -14.60 4.70 1.32
N ALA A 223 -14.40 3.69 0.49
CA ALA A 223 -15.44 2.99 -0.30
C ALA A 223 -16.18 3.90 -1.30
N ARG A 224 -15.43 4.59 -2.15
CA ARG A 224 -15.97 5.49 -3.18
C ARG A 224 -15.72 4.92 -4.57
N CYS A 225 -16.75 4.89 -5.40
CA CYS A 225 -16.66 4.46 -6.80
C CYS A 225 -17.87 4.88 -7.62
N SER A 226 -17.75 4.83 -8.93
CA SER A 226 -18.92 4.86 -9.83
C SER A 226 -19.71 3.57 -9.70
N LYS A 227 -21.05 3.65 -9.82
CA LYS A 227 -21.96 2.48 -9.73
C LYS A 227 -21.63 1.35 -10.72
N ALA A 228 -20.93 1.66 -11.81
CA ALA A 228 -20.50 0.67 -12.79
C ALA A 228 -19.36 -0.24 -12.27
N TYR A 229 -18.64 0.15 -11.21
CA TYR A 229 -17.42 -0.51 -10.77
C TYR A 229 -17.45 -1.05 -9.34
N GLY A 230 -18.53 -0.77 -8.61
CA GLY A 230 -18.71 -1.30 -7.27
C GLY A 230 -20.01 -0.86 -6.62
N ASN A 231 -20.30 -1.41 -5.45
CA ASN A 231 -21.50 -1.09 -4.67
C ASN A 231 -21.23 0.07 -3.69
N CYS A 232 -20.74 1.19 -4.23
CA CYS A 232 -20.46 2.38 -3.44
C CYS A 232 -21.67 3.30 -3.34
N THR A 233 -21.82 3.98 -2.20
CA THR A 233 -22.87 4.98 -2.00
C THR A 233 -22.60 6.30 -2.69
N ALA A 234 -21.32 6.60 -2.98
CA ALA A 234 -20.87 7.81 -3.65
C ALA A 234 -19.53 7.56 -4.37
N GLY A 235 -19.15 8.46 -5.27
CA GLY A 235 -17.86 8.46 -5.93
C GLY A 235 -17.96 8.59 -7.45
N ASN A 236 -16.80 8.90 -8.04
CA ASN A 236 -16.61 8.99 -9.48
C ASN A 236 -15.26 8.40 -9.85
N SER A 237 -15.24 7.16 -10.32
CA SER A 237 -14.04 6.42 -10.71
C SER A 237 -13.24 7.08 -11.85
N GLY A 238 -13.91 7.92 -12.64
CA GLY A 238 -13.27 8.63 -13.75
C GLY A 238 -12.44 9.85 -13.33
N THR A 239 -12.63 10.37 -12.11
CA THR A 239 -11.98 11.62 -11.67
C THR A 239 -11.35 11.51 -10.28
N GLU A 240 -12.04 10.92 -9.30
CA GLU A 240 -11.59 10.92 -7.91
C GLU A 240 -10.23 10.23 -7.69
N PRO A 241 -9.90 9.08 -8.32
CA PRO A 241 -8.58 8.48 -8.16
C PRO A 241 -7.46 9.43 -8.55
N TYR A 242 -7.63 10.18 -9.64
CA TYR A 242 -6.63 11.13 -10.13
C TYR A 242 -6.47 12.34 -9.23
N ILE A 243 -7.56 12.88 -8.69
CA ILE A 243 -7.56 13.97 -7.72
C ILE A 243 -6.84 13.53 -6.44
N VAL A 244 -7.19 12.36 -5.92
CA VAL A 244 -6.58 11.80 -4.70
C VAL A 244 -5.07 11.57 -4.89
N ALA A 245 -4.67 10.95 -5.99
CA ALA A 245 -3.26 10.72 -6.28
C ALA A 245 -2.47 12.04 -6.40
N HIS A 246 -3.06 13.06 -7.02
CA HIS A 246 -2.46 14.39 -7.13
C HIS A 246 -2.22 15.00 -5.74
N HIS A 247 -3.23 14.97 -4.87
CA HIS A 247 -3.08 15.48 -3.51
C HIS A 247 -2.09 14.67 -2.67
N LEU A 248 -2.00 13.35 -2.87
CA LEU A 248 -0.99 12.51 -2.20
C LEU A 248 0.43 12.87 -2.64
N ILE A 249 0.65 13.12 -3.94
CA ILE A 249 1.94 13.58 -4.48
C ILE A 249 2.31 14.95 -3.89
N LEU A 250 1.37 15.89 -3.87
CA LEU A 250 1.60 17.21 -3.28
C LEU A 250 1.85 17.14 -1.76
N SER A 251 1.12 16.29 -1.05
CA SER A 251 1.31 16.07 0.40
C SER A 251 2.69 15.48 0.70
N HIS A 252 3.11 14.51 -0.11
CA HIS A 252 4.47 13.96 -0.05
C HIS A 252 5.52 15.06 -0.23
N ALA A 253 5.42 15.82 -1.30
CA ALA A 253 6.39 16.85 -1.62
C ALA A 253 6.44 17.97 -0.56
N ALA A 254 5.29 18.39 -0.02
CA ALA A 254 5.21 19.37 1.03
C ALA A 254 5.86 18.86 2.35
N ALA A 255 5.67 17.60 2.70
CA ALA A 255 6.33 16.99 3.84
C ALA A 255 7.86 16.89 3.64
N VAL A 256 8.32 16.49 2.44
CA VAL A 256 9.75 16.44 2.11
C VAL A 256 10.38 17.83 2.18
N GLN A 257 9.74 18.83 1.60
CA GLN A 257 10.20 20.22 1.68
C GLN A 257 10.35 20.66 3.14
N ARG A 258 9.33 20.43 3.97
CA ARG A 258 9.33 20.76 5.39
C ARG A 258 10.47 20.08 6.15
N TYR A 259 10.72 18.79 5.85
CA TYR A 259 11.82 18.03 6.45
C TYR A 259 13.17 18.63 6.08
N ARG A 260 13.41 18.89 4.79
CA ARG A 260 14.67 19.43 4.27
C ARG A 260 14.97 20.82 4.82
N GLU A 261 13.98 21.69 4.85
CA GLU A 261 14.15 23.07 5.31
C GLU A 261 14.42 23.20 6.82
N LYS A 262 13.79 22.33 7.64
CA LYS A 262 13.83 22.52 9.10
C LYS A 262 14.66 21.50 9.86
N TYR A 263 14.77 20.27 9.35
CA TYR A 263 15.23 19.14 10.17
C TYR A 263 16.41 18.37 9.58
N GLN A 264 16.46 18.15 8.27
CA GLN A 264 17.37 17.19 7.66
C GLN A 264 18.84 17.47 7.99
N GLU A 265 19.27 18.73 7.93
CA GLU A 265 20.65 19.10 8.24
C GLU A 265 21.06 18.74 9.68
N LYS A 266 20.18 18.99 10.64
CA LYS A 266 20.44 18.71 12.08
C LYS A 266 20.28 17.24 12.42
N GLN A 267 19.25 16.60 11.89
CA GLN A 267 18.89 15.22 12.20
C GLN A 267 19.71 14.20 11.40
N LYS A 268 20.34 14.60 10.29
CA LYS A 268 21.14 13.74 9.41
C LYS A 268 20.37 12.50 8.93
N GLY A 269 19.06 12.65 8.70
CA GLY A 269 18.18 11.60 8.22
C GLY A 269 17.88 11.74 6.73
N ARG A 270 17.04 10.84 6.23
CA ARG A 270 16.58 10.80 4.84
C ARG A 270 15.08 10.54 4.78
N ILE A 271 14.45 10.99 3.71
CA ILE A 271 13.01 10.90 3.52
C ILE A 271 12.69 10.38 2.11
N GLY A 272 11.72 9.47 2.01
CA GLY A 272 11.27 8.88 0.76
C GLY A 272 9.79 8.56 0.75
N ILE A 273 9.38 7.75 -0.23
CA ILE A 273 8.01 7.26 -0.42
C ILE A 273 8.05 5.76 -0.67
N LEU A 274 7.01 5.03 -0.24
CA LEU A 274 6.85 3.60 -0.53
C LEU A 274 5.83 3.42 -1.65
N LEU A 275 6.22 2.76 -2.71
CA LEU A 275 5.35 2.47 -3.84
C LEU A 275 5.08 0.97 -3.92
N ASP A 276 3.83 0.62 -4.18
CA ASP A 276 3.52 -0.73 -4.63
C ASP A 276 4.09 -0.94 -6.02
N PHE A 277 4.67 -2.10 -6.25
CA PHE A 277 5.37 -2.41 -7.48
C PHE A 277 4.94 -3.78 -7.99
N VAL A 278 4.50 -3.79 -9.23
CA VAL A 278 4.25 -5.00 -10.00
C VAL A 278 5.03 -4.86 -11.30
N TRP A 279 5.83 -5.87 -11.63
CA TRP A 279 6.46 -5.88 -12.93
C TRP A 279 5.48 -6.36 -14.00
N TYR A 280 5.43 -5.65 -15.12
CA TYR A 280 4.56 -5.92 -16.23
C TYR A 280 5.39 -6.25 -17.48
N GLU A 281 5.37 -7.53 -17.86
CA GLU A 281 6.07 -8.05 -19.02
C GLU A 281 5.09 -8.23 -20.18
N PRO A 282 5.43 -7.88 -21.43
CA PRO A 282 4.52 -8.15 -22.55
C PRO A 282 4.35 -9.66 -22.75
N LEU A 283 3.10 -10.11 -22.95
CA LEU A 283 2.77 -11.53 -23.18
C LEU A 283 3.43 -12.07 -24.45
N THR A 284 3.47 -11.25 -25.50
CA THR A 284 4.14 -11.56 -26.75
C THR A 284 5.08 -10.42 -27.17
N ARG A 285 5.90 -10.65 -28.21
CA ARG A 285 6.75 -9.61 -28.79
C ARG A 285 6.00 -8.64 -29.71
N SER A 286 4.66 -8.73 -29.79
CA SER A 286 3.85 -7.81 -30.59
C SER A 286 3.98 -6.37 -30.09
N LYS A 287 3.84 -5.38 -30.99
CA LYS A 287 3.80 -3.96 -30.59
C LYS A 287 2.63 -3.68 -29.65
N ALA A 288 1.48 -4.34 -29.88
CA ALA A 288 0.27 -4.16 -29.06
C ALA A 288 0.51 -4.56 -27.61
N ASP A 289 1.08 -5.75 -27.36
CA ASP A 289 1.37 -6.21 -25.99
C ASP A 289 2.49 -5.40 -25.33
N ASN A 290 3.49 -4.96 -26.08
CA ASN A 290 4.52 -4.06 -25.57
C ASN A 290 3.92 -2.72 -25.12
N TYR A 291 3.00 -2.14 -25.88
CA TYR A 291 2.29 -0.93 -25.48
C TYR A 291 1.34 -1.16 -24.30
N ALA A 292 0.67 -2.32 -24.22
CA ALA A 292 -0.15 -2.68 -23.07
C ALA A 292 0.69 -2.79 -21.80
N ALA A 293 1.84 -3.44 -21.83
CA ALA A 293 2.77 -3.53 -20.72
C ALA A 293 3.32 -2.15 -20.31
N GLN A 294 3.63 -1.28 -21.28
CA GLN A 294 4.06 0.09 -21.00
C GLN A 294 2.94 0.91 -20.35
N ARG A 295 1.71 0.85 -20.86
CA ARG A 295 0.56 1.51 -20.22
C ARG A 295 0.38 1.05 -18.79
N ALA A 296 0.49 -0.26 -18.53
CA ALA A 296 0.40 -0.82 -17.19
C ALA A 296 1.48 -0.24 -16.26
N ARG A 297 2.73 -0.14 -16.71
CA ARG A 297 3.82 0.47 -15.93
C ARG A 297 3.59 1.96 -15.68
N ASP A 298 3.13 2.70 -16.69
CA ASP A 298 2.87 4.14 -16.59
C ASP A 298 1.72 4.45 -15.61
N PHE A 299 0.63 3.68 -15.67
CA PHE A 299 -0.52 3.84 -14.77
C PHE A 299 -0.28 3.28 -13.35
N HIS A 300 0.72 2.42 -13.16
CA HIS A 300 1.06 1.85 -11.86
C HIS A 300 2.16 2.68 -11.18
N VAL A 301 3.40 2.23 -11.27
CA VAL A 301 4.53 2.90 -10.62
C VAL A 301 4.82 4.27 -11.24
N GLY A 302 4.65 4.40 -12.55
CA GLY A 302 4.86 5.64 -13.30
C GLY A 302 4.01 6.80 -12.80
N TRP A 303 2.77 6.51 -12.38
CA TRP A 303 1.83 7.52 -11.89
C TRP A 303 2.40 8.38 -10.74
N PHE A 304 3.21 7.77 -9.87
CA PHE A 304 3.82 8.45 -8.73
C PHE A 304 5.30 8.77 -8.94
N ILE A 305 6.07 7.81 -9.46
CA ILE A 305 7.51 8.02 -9.58
C ILE A 305 7.86 9.06 -10.66
N HIS A 306 7.10 9.11 -11.76
CA HIS A 306 7.40 10.01 -12.86
C HIS A 306 7.28 11.49 -12.47
N PRO A 307 6.20 11.96 -11.79
CA PRO A 307 6.14 13.31 -11.25
C PRO A 307 7.28 13.64 -10.28
N ILE A 308 7.63 12.71 -9.39
CA ILE A 308 8.69 12.94 -8.41
C ILE A 308 10.06 13.06 -9.07
N VAL A 309 10.32 12.31 -10.15
CA VAL A 309 11.60 12.37 -10.87
C VAL A 309 11.64 13.49 -11.90
N TYR A 310 10.60 13.63 -12.70
CA TYR A 310 10.59 14.50 -13.87
C TYR A 310 9.76 15.79 -13.70
N GLY A 311 8.82 15.82 -12.75
CA GLY A 311 7.94 16.96 -12.50
C GLY A 311 6.64 16.94 -13.31
N GLU A 312 6.35 15.84 -14.00
CA GLU A 312 5.14 15.69 -14.82
C GLU A 312 4.63 14.24 -14.80
N TYR A 313 3.37 14.03 -15.12
CA TYR A 313 2.81 12.70 -15.29
C TYR A 313 3.36 12.00 -16.55
N PRO A 314 3.36 10.66 -16.61
CA PRO A 314 3.68 9.92 -17.82
C PRO A 314 2.85 10.42 -19.00
N ARG A 315 3.48 10.58 -20.16
CA ARG A 315 2.80 11.07 -21.37
C ARG A 315 1.59 10.22 -21.75
N THR A 316 1.71 8.91 -21.62
CA THR A 316 0.61 7.96 -21.84
C THR A 316 -0.62 8.30 -20.97
N MET A 317 -0.42 8.64 -19.70
CA MET A 317 -1.51 9.07 -18.82
C MET A 317 -2.10 10.40 -19.26
N GLN A 318 -1.27 11.39 -19.62
CA GLN A 318 -1.74 12.69 -20.09
C GLN A 318 -2.63 12.55 -21.34
N GLU A 319 -2.25 11.69 -22.28
CA GLU A 319 -2.99 11.46 -23.53
C GLU A 319 -4.31 10.67 -23.29
N ILE A 320 -4.31 9.67 -22.43
CA ILE A 320 -5.46 8.79 -22.21
C ILE A 320 -6.48 9.42 -21.26
N VAL A 321 -6.03 9.96 -20.15
CA VAL A 321 -6.89 10.55 -19.11
C VAL A 321 -7.39 11.95 -19.51
N GLY A 322 -6.54 12.70 -20.22
CA GLY A 322 -6.88 14.03 -20.73
C GLY A 322 -7.23 15.01 -19.59
N ASP A 323 -8.33 15.74 -19.75
CA ASP A 323 -8.72 16.81 -18.81
C ASP A 323 -9.15 16.29 -17.41
N ARG A 324 -9.32 14.99 -17.24
CA ARG A 324 -9.58 14.37 -15.93
C ARG A 324 -8.32 14.27 -15.06
N LEU A 325 -7.13 14.33 -15.67
CA LEU A 325 -5.86 14.30 -14.97
C LEU A 325 -5.50 15.70 -14.49
N PRO A 326 -5.36 15.94 -13.17
CA PRO A 326 -4.94 17.24 -12.66
C PRO A 326 -3.57 17.65 -13.22
N LYS A 327 -3.33 18.95 -13.34
CA LYS A 327 -2.06 19.49 -13.85
C LYS A 327 -1.31 20.17 -12.71
N PHE A 328 -0.01 19.96 -12.65
CA PHE A 328 0.84 20.68 -11.70
C PHE A 328 1.05 22.12 -12.17
N THR A 329 0.95 23.06 -11.25
CA THR A 329 1.44 24.43 -11.43
C THR A 329 2.98 24.46 -11.47
N LYS A 330 3.56 25.57 -11.90
CA LYS A 330 5.02 25.73 -11.91
C LYS A 330 5.63 25.61 -10.51
N GLU A 331 4.93 26.10 -9.51
CA GLU A 331 5.31 26.05 -8.10
C GLU A 331 5.27 24.62 -7.58
N GLU A 332 4.21 23.89 -7.90
CA GLU A 332 4.06 22.46 -7.54
C GLU A 332 5.13 21.60 -8.21
N VAL A 333 5.45 21.85 -9.49
CA VAL A 333 6.55 21.15 -10.17
C VAL A 333 7.87 21.33 -9.42
N LYS A 334 8.19 22.58 -8.98
CA LYS A 334 9.41 22.85 -8.22
C LYS A 334 9.45 22.10 -6.88
N MET A 335 8.31 21.95 -6.23
CA MET A 335 8.19 21.24 -4.96
C MET A 335 8.27 19.71 -5.15
N VAL A 336 7.60 19.18 -6.19
CA VAL A 336 7.46 17.74 -6.43
C VAL A 336 8.73 17.13 -7.02
N LYS A 337 9.33 17.80 -8.02
CA LYS A 337 10.51 17.27 -8.71
C LYS A 337 11.70 17.11 -7.77
N GLY A 338 12.20 15.87 -7.64
CA GLY A 338 13.32 15.55 -6.76
C GLY A 338 12.95 15.45 -5.28
N SER A 339 11.66 15.35 -4.92
CA SER A 339 11.19 15.26 -3.54
C SER A 339 11.38 13.89 -2.89
N MET A 340 12.53 13.25 -3.10
CA MET A 340 12.88 11.99 -2.40
C MET A 340 14.38 11.84 -2.27
N ASP A 341 14.82 11.19 -1.20
CA ASP A 341 16.19 10.75 -0.99
C ASP A 341 16.35 9.25 -1.30
N PHE A 342 15.26 8.51 -1.24
CA PHE A 342 15.17 7.10 -1.62
C PHE A 342 13.72 6.75 -2.00
N VAL A 343 13.55 5.65 -2.70
CA VAL A 343 12.25 5.02 -2.95
C VAL A 343 12.21 3.65 -2.27
N GLY A 344 11.13 3.38 -1.54
CA GLY A 344 10.80 2.04 -1.06
C GLY A 344 9.89 1.34 -2.07
N ILE A 345 10.05 0.04 -2.19
CA ILE A 345 9.28 -0.78 -3.14
C ILE A 345 8.66 -1.95 -2.39
N ASN A 346 7.33 -2.07 -2.47
CA ASN A 346 6.60 -3.24 -2.03
C ASN A 346 6.31 -4.11 -3.27
N GLN A 347 7.11 -5.16 -3.47
CA GLN A 347 7.03 -6.05 -4.61
C GLN A 347 6.48 -7.41 -4.19
N TYR A 348 5.43 -7.88 -4.86
CA TYR A 348 4.82 -9.18 -4.56
C TYR A 348 4.80 -10.12 -5.77
N THR A 349 4.64 -9.56 -6.99
CA THR A 349 4.37 -10.37 -8.18
C THR A 349 4.77 -9.67 -9.47
N ALA A 350 4.69 -10.43 -10.56
CA ALA A 350 4.78 -9.93 -11.93
C ALA A 350 3.64 -10.51 -12.76
N PHE A 351 3.18 -9.77 -13.76
CA PHE A 351 2.15 -10.21 -14.69
C PHE A 351 2.62 -10.08 -16.13
N TYR A 352 2.15 -11.01 -16.98
CA TYR A 352 2.19 -10.83 -18.41
C TYR A 352 1.00 -9.97 -18.86
N MET A 353 1.28 -9.01 -19.75
CA MET A 353 0.29 -8.07 -20.23
C MET A 353 0.01 -8.28 -21.70
N TYR A 354 -1.24 -8.17 -22.09
CA TYR A 354 -1.65 -8.21 -23.49
C TYR A 354 -2.62 -7.07 -23.80
N ASP A 355 -2.70 -6.70 -25.08
CA ASP A 355 -3.71 -5.76 -25.53
C ASP A 355 -5.05 -6.50 -25.70
N PRO A 356 -6.08 -6.16 -24.93
CA PRO A 356 -7.37 -6.85 -25.01
C PRO A 356 -8.15 -6.50 -26.27
N HIS A 357 -7.65 -5.57 -27.12
CA HIS A 357 -8.34 -5.06 -28.32
C HIS A 357 -9.78 -4.61 -28.04
N GLN A 358 -10.02 -4.08 -26.86
CA GLN A 358 -11.34 -3.61 -26.45
C GLN A 358 -11.50 -2.11 -26.70
N PRO A 359 -12.71 -1.64 -27.07
CA PRO A 359 -12.99 -0.21 -27.15
C PRO A 359 -12.87 0.42 -25.76
N LYS A 360 -12.68 1.74 -25.74
CA LYS A 360 -12.71 2.50 -24.47
C LYS A 360 -14.01 2.22 -23.72
N ALA A 361 -13.91 2.06 -22.41
CA ALA A 361 -15.07 1.84 -21.55
C ALA A 361 -16.06 3.02 -21.66
N LYS A 362 -17.37 2.71 -21.69
CA LYS A 362 -18.44 3.73 -21.73
C LYS A 362 -18.43 4.63 -20.48
N VAL A 363 -18.12 4.04 -19.34
CA VAL A 363 -17.92 4.77 -18.08
C VAL A 363 -16.43 4.82 -17.82
N PRO A 364 -15.84 6.02 -17.70
CA PRO A 364 -14.40 6.12 -17.41
C PRO A 364 -14.10 5.68 -15.97
N GLY A 365 -12.95 5.06 -15.76
CA GLY A 365 -12.42 4.64 -14.49
C GLY A 365 -10.91 4.44 -14.59
N TYR A 366 -10.21 4.51 -13.48
CA TYR A 366 -8.76 4.36 -13.47
C TYR A 366 -8.32 3.01 -14.08
N GLN A 367 -8.92 1.91 -13.65
CA GLN A 367 -8.56 0.59 -14.15
C GLN A 367 -8.94 0.38 -15.62
N GLN A 368 -9.95 1.06 -16.11
CA GLN A 368 -10.38 0.99 -17.50
C GLN A 368 -9.52 1.86 -18.41
N ASP A 369 -8.93 2.93 -17.89
CA ASP A 369 -8.14 3.87 -18.70
C ASP A 369 -6.84 3.22 -19.20
N TRP A 370 -6.18 2.37 -18.43
CA TRP A 370 -4.97 1.70 -18.94
C TRP A 370 -5.24 0.55 -19.90
N ASN A 371 -6.48 0.07 -19.99
CA ASN A 371 -6.97 -0.86 -21.02
C ASN A 371 -5.94 -1.94 -21.41
N ALA A 372 -5.49 -2.69 -20.42
CA ALA A 372 -4.50 -3.75 -20.57
C ALA A 372 -4.99 -5.02 -19.87
N GLY A 373 -4.88 -6.15 -20.54
CA GLY A 373 -5.27 -7.45 -20.01
C GLY A 373 -4.13 -8.11 -19.26
N PHE A 374 -4.47 -8.89 -18.23
CA PHE A 374 -3.53 -9.63 -17.39
C PHE A 374 -3.53 -11.12 -17.78
N ALA A 375 -2.36 -11.73 -17.85
CA ALA A 375 -2.20 -13.15 -17.98
C ALA A 375 -1.26 -13.67 -16.90
N CYS A 376 -1.67 -14.73 -16.19
CA CYS A 376 -0.86 -15.45 -15.23
C CYS A 376 -0.43 -16.79 -15.80
N LYS A 377 0.84 -17.19 -15.61
CA LYS A 377 1.29 -18.53 -15.97
C LYS A 377 1.02 -19.45 -14.79
N ILE A 378 0.19 -20.46 -14.99
CA ILE A 378 0.04 -21.59 -14.06
C ILE A 378 0.53 -22.84 -14.77
N LEU A 379 1.59 -23.47 -14.25
CA LEU A 379 2.11 -24.79 -14.65
C LEU A 379 1.82 -25.16 -16.13
N HIS A 380 2.57 -24.59 -17.06
CA HIS A 380 2.50 -24.87 -18.51
C HIS A 380 1.31 -24.26 -19.28
N SER A 381 0.44 -23.48 -18.66
CA SER A 381 -0.68 -22.81 -19.31
C SER A 381 -0.80 -21.36 -18.87
N PHE A 382 -1.28 -20.48 -19.75
CA PHE A 382 -1.63 -19.11 -19.38
C PHE A 382 -3.11 -19.03 -19.02
N ILE A 383 -3.44 -18.42 -17.88
CA ILE A 383 -4.80 -18.02 -17.57
C ILE A 383 -4.95 -16.55 -17.89
N ILE A 384 -5.86 -16.22 -18.79
CA ILE A 384 -6.24 -14.84 -19.07
C ILE A 384 -7.30 -14.45 -18.04
N VAL A 385 -6.97 -13.44 -17.24
CA VAL A 385 -7.91 -12.85 -16.27
C VAL A 385 -8.62 -11.71 -16.97
N ARG A 386 -9.94 -11.83 -17.13
CA ARG A 386 -10.82 -10.80 -17.70
C ARG A 386 -11.36 -9.86 -16.62
#